data_6492bee368bd71af65b4a049a50a72c3
#
_entry.id   6492bee368bd71af65b4a049a50a72c3
#
_cell.length_a   1.000
_cell.length_b   1.000
_cell.length_c   1.000
_cell.angle_alpha   90.00
_cell.angle_beta   90.00
_cell.angle_gamma   90.00
#
_symmetry.space_group_name_H-M   'P 1'
#
loop_
_entity.id
_entity.type
_entity.pdbx_description
1 polymer ?
#
loop_
_entity_poly.entity_id
_entity_poly.type
_entity_poly.pdbx_seq_one_letter_code
_entity_poly.pdbx_strand_id
1 'polypeptide(L)'
;GTDKPDLRIKETIEDLSNIFKNTEINFIKSSLENSGFVKGFHTSKIMTRSEIDALDELVKDNGSNGLGWFKIENSTVSGPLSKITTDKENEEILKLGDGMLLFQSGNMEIYQVLDIIRREIFTPVDTYSFTWIYDFPYFEVENGEIQPSHHPFTSPKDTENFIEDPNNATALHYDLVLNGSELGSGSQRINSPDIQRKVLEMWGLSDDDIENRFGWFIE
;
A
#
# COMPACT_ATOMS: atom_id res chain seq x y z
N GLY A 1 -0.21 -0.20 -0.96
CA GLY A 1 0.20 -1.07 -2.04
C GLY A 1 1.39 -1.93 -1.63
N THR A 2 1.81 -2.75 -2.53
CA THR A 2 3.02 -3.56 -2.40
C THR A 2 3.90 -3.33 -3.64
N ASP A 3 5.19 -3.40 -3.47
CA ASP A 3 6.20 -3.41 -4.54
C ASP A 3 6.25 -4.76 -5.28
N LYS A 4 5.59 -5.80 -4.73
CA LYS A 4 5.54 -7.17 -5.29
C LYS A 4 4.10 -7.65 -5.50
N PRO A 5 3.29 -6.99 -6.38
CA PRO A 5 1.90 -7.35 -6.59
C PRO A 5 1.77 -8.68 -7.36
N ASP A 6 0.81 -9.50 -6.93
CA ASP A 6 0.35 -10.66 -7.71
C ASP A 6 -0.92 -10.29 -8.50
N LEU A 7 -0.74 -10.00 -9.78
CA LEU A 7 -1.84 -9.59 -10.66
C LEU A 7 -2.71 -10.75 -11.17
N ARG A 8 -2.44 -11.99 -10.77
CA ARG A 8 -3.31 -13.14 -11.05
C ARG A 8 -4.59 -13.09 -10.22
N ILE A 9 -4.55 -12.39 -9.07
CA ILE A 9 -5.74 -12.07 -8.29
C ILE A 9 -6.30 -10.75 -8.83
N LYS A 10 -7.51 -10.80 -9.38
CA LYS A 10 -8.12 -9.66 -10.09
C LYS A 10 -8.80 -8.66 -9.16
N GLU A 11 -9.22 -9.12 -8.00
CA GLU A 11 -9.87 -8.28 -7.01
C GLU A 11 -8.90 -7.25 -6.46
N THR A 12 -9.24 -5.98 -6.66
CA THR A 12 -8.42 -4.83 -6.23
C THR A 12 -8.89 -4.28 -4.89
N ILE A 13 -7.95 -3.76 -4.11
CA ILE A 13 -8.28 -3.02 -2.89
C ILE A 13 -8.69 -1.60 -3.30
N GLU A 14 -9.90 -1.21 -2.96
CA GLU A 14 -10.51 0.07 -3.33
C GLU A 14 -10.59 1.02 -2.14
N ASP A 15 -10.70 2.33 -2.44
CA ASP A 15 -10.93 3.36 -1.44
C ASP A 15 -12.44 3.48 -1.14
N LEU A 16 -12.81 3.13 0.07
CA LEU A 16 -14.16 3.17 0.57
C LEU A 16 -14.41 4.38 1.49
N SER A 17 -13.42 5.26 1.68
CA SER A 17 -13.49 6.38 2.62
C SER A 17 -14.67 7.33 2.34
N ASN A 18 -15.03 7.50 1.06
CA ASN A 18 -16.18 8.32 0.70
C ASN A 18 -17.53 7.74 1.15
N ILE A 19 -17.66 6.40 1.20
CA ILE A 19 -18.87 5.74 1.70
C ILE A 19 -19.08 6.09 3.17
N PHE A 20 -17.99 6.08 3.94
CA PHE A 20 -18.00 6.26 5.40
C PHE A 20 -17.68 7.69 5.86
N LYS A 21 -17.72 8.67 4.97
CA LYS A 21 -17.35 10.06 5.26
C LYS A 21 -18.09 10.68 6.45
N ASN A 22 -19.33 10.29 6.67
CA ASN A 22 -20.17 10.81 7.74
C ASN A 22 -20.64 9.69 8.68
N THR A 23 -19.82 8.69 8.89
CA THR A 23 -20.16 7.50 9.64
C THR A 23 -20.33 7.76 11.14
N GLU A 24 -21.25 7.03 11.75
CA GLU A 24 -21.39 6.93 13.20
C GLU A 24 -20.60 5.74 13.79
N ILE A 25 -19.89 4.97 12.97
CA ILE A 25 -19.05 3.87 13.42
C ILE A 25 -17.75 4.45 13.99
N ASN A 26 -17.62 4.45 15.31
CA ASN A 26 -16.59 5.18 16.05
C ASN A 26 -15.15 4.94 15.58
N PHE A 27 -14.75 3.68 15.34
CA PHE A 27 -13.37 3.38 14.94
C PHE A 27 -13.05 3.85 13.53
N ILE A 28 -14.03 3.82 12.61
CA ILE A 28 -13.90 4.36 11.25
C ILE A 28 -13.81 5.89 11.32
N LYS A 29 -14.71 6.51 12.06
CA LYS A 29 -14.74 7.96 12.26
C LYS A 29 -13.42 8.46 12.82
N SER A 30 -12.92 7.83 13.88
CA SER A 30 -11.63 8.16 14.48
C SER A 30 -10.47 8.00 13.48
N SER A 31 -10.46 6.94 12.66
CA SER A 31 -9.45 6.75 11.63
C SER A 31 -9.46 7.89 10.60
N LEU A 32 -10.65 8.24 10.06
CA LEU A 32 -10.79 9.30 9.06
C LEU A 32 -10.43 10.69 9.62
N GLU A 33 -10.79 10.99 10.88
CA GLU A 33 -10.42 12.23 11.57
C GLU A 33 -8.90 12.38 11.76
N ASN A 34 -8.17 11.26 11.85
CA ASN A 34 -6.71 11.22 11.97
C ASN A 34 -5.99 10.98 10.63
N SER A 35 -6.58 11.41 9.52
CA SER A 35 -6.02 11.29 8.18
C SER A 35 -5.78 9.85 7.70
N GLY A 36 -6.44 8.90 8.32
CA GLY A 36 -6.49 7.51 7.85
C GLY A 36 -7.52 7.32 6.73
N PHE A 37 -7.67 6.10 6.27
CA PHE A 37 -8.62 5.72 5.22
C PHE A 37 -9.45 4.50 5.60
N VAL A 38 -10.50 4.26 4.82
CA VAL A 38 -11.20 2.97 4.78
C VAL A 38 -10.89 2.34 3.43
N LYS A 39 -10.29 1.17 3.45
CA LYS A 39 -9.97 0.39 2.25
C LYS A 39 -10.59 -0.98 2.35
N GLY A 40 -10.89 -1.58 1.22
CA GLY A 40 -11.48 -2.90 1.19
C GLY A 40 -11.70 -3.41 -0.22
N PHE A 41 -12.37 -4.52 -0.34
CA PHE A 41 -12.78 -5.08 -1.61
C PHE A 41 -14.13 -5.77 -1.49
N HIS A 42 -14.87 -5.76 -2.59
CA HIS A 42 -16.11 -6.50 -2.74
C HIS A 42 -15.84 -7.84 -3.44
N THR A 43 -16.57 -8.88 -3.01
CA THR A 43 -16.56 -10.19 -3.66
C THR A 43 -17.96 -10.75 -3.75
N SER A 44 -18.29 -11.43 -4.86
CA SER A 44 -19.53 -12.16 -5.00
C SER A 44 -19.58 -13.46 -4.18
N LYS A 45 -18.43 -13.91 -3.63
CA LYS A 45 -18.35 -15.08 -2.76
C LYS A 45 -19.02 -14.76 -1.41
N ILE A 46 -20.10 -15.46 -1.10
CA ILE A 46 -20.73 -15.43 0.21
C ILE A 46 -19.97 -16.39 1.13
N MET A 47 -19.49 -15.88 2.24
CA MET A 47 -18.76 -16.64 3.24
C MET A 47 -19.64 -17.02 4.42
N THR A 48 -19.38 -18.18 4.98
CA THR A 48 -20.01 -18.64 6.23
C THR A 48 -19.44 -17.87 7.42
N ARG A 49 -20.13 -17.92 8.53
CA ARG A 49 -19.66 -17.29 9.77
C ARG A 49 -18.28 -17.82 10.20
N SER A 50 -18.06 -19.13 10.09
CA SER A 50 -16.77 -19.74 10.43
C SER A 50 -15.62 -19.29 9.54
N GLU A 51 -15.87 -19.09 8.22
CA GLU A 51 -14.86 -18.54 7.31
C GLU A 51 -14.52 -17.09 7.67
N ILE A 52 -15.52 -16.28 8.01
CA ILE A 52 -15.30 -14.89 8.43
C ILE A 52 -14.52 -14.83 9.76
N ASP A 53 -14.87 -15.67 10.73
CA ASP A 53 -14.18 -15.73 12.01
C ASP A 53 -12.72 -16.15 11.85
N ALA A 54 -12.41 -17.09 10.93
CA ALA A 54 -11.04 -17.47 10.59
C ALA A 54 -10.25 -16.31 9.94
N LEU A 55 -10.89 -15.54 9.05
CA LEU A 55 -10.27 -14.34 8.46
C LEU A 55 -10.06 -13.25 9.52
N ASP A 56 -10.96 -13.08 10.48
CA ASP A 56 -10.82 -12.12 11.56
C ASP A 56 -9.66 -12.48 12.50
N GLU A 57 -9.46 -13.77 12.79
CA GLU A 57 -8.30 -14.26 13.54
C GLU A 57 -7.01 -14.00 12.75
N LEU A 58 -6.98 -14.33 11.46
CA LEU A 58 -5.82 -14.08 10.59
C LEU A 58 -5.43 -12.59 10.57
N VAL A 59 -6.41 -11.69 10.52
CA VAL A 59 -6.22 -10.24 10.57
C VAL A 59 -5.60 -9.81 11.90
N LYS A 60 -6.08 -10.35 13.02
CA LYS A 60 -5.56 -10.05 14.36
C LYS A 60 -4.14 -10.56 14.55
N ASP A 61 -3.82 -11.74 14.06
CA ASP A 61 -2.48 -12.32 14.09
C ASP A 61 -1.46 -11.47 13.29
N ASN A 62 -1.96 -10.68 12.34
CA ASN A 62 -1.16 -9.74 11.54
C ASN A 62 -1.26 -8.28 12.02
N GLY A 63 -1.60 -8.07 13.30
CA GLY A 63 -1.50 -6.78 13.98
C GLY A 63 -2.70 -5.84 13.83
N SER A 64 -3.80 -6.28 13.22
CA SER A 64 -5.02 -5.49 13.16
C SER A 64 -5.99 -5.79 14.32
N ASN A 65 -6.92 -4.86 14.57
CA ASN A 65 -7.92 -5.00 15.63
C ASN A 65 -9.11 -5.90 15.26
N GLY A 66 -9.23 -6.31 14.00
CA GLY A 66 -10.30 -7.15 13.49
C GLY A 66 -10.73 -6.78 12.07
N LEU A 67 -11.57 -7.60 11.46
CA LEU A 67 -12.06 -7.47 10.10
C LEU A 67 -13.44 -6.81 10.06
N GLY A 68 -13.55 -5.67 9.37
CA GLY A 68 -14.85 -5.08 9.03
C GLY A 68 -15.47 -5.82 7.85
N TRP A 69 -16.78 -6.12 7.96
CA TRP A 69 -17.47 -6.76 6.86
C TRP A 69 -18.98 -6.45 6.83
N PHE A 70 -19.53 -6.47 5.60
CA PHE A 70 -20.98 -6.49 5.35
C PHE A 70 -21.29 -7.59 4.34
N LYS A 71 -22.43 -8.25 4.57
CA LYS A 71 -23.06 -9.13 3.57
C LYS A 71 -24.17 -8.36 2.87
N ILE A 72 -24.18 -8.42 1.55
CA ILE A 72 -25.17 -7.77 0.68
C ILE A 72 -25.93 -8.88 -0.01
N GLU A 73 -27.23 -8.95 0.24
CA GLU A 73 -28.09 -10.00 -0.35
C GLU A 73 -29.54 -9.49 -0.44
N ASN A 74 -30.17 -9.68 -1.58
CA ASN A 74 -31.57 -9.30 -1.81
C ASN A 74 -31.86 -7.82 -1.42
N SER A 75 -31.01 -6.90 -1.85
CA SER A 75 -31.11 -5.46 -1.54
C SER A 75 -31.08 -5.15 -0.03
N THR A 76 -30.43 -6.00 0.75
CA THR A 76 -30.30 -5.83 2.20
C THR A 76 -28.81 -5.90 2.61
N VAL A 77 -28.37 -4.94 3.41
CA VAL A 77 -27.04 -4.94 4.05
C VAL A 77 -27.18 -5.55 5.44
N SER A 78 -26.37 -6.54 5.74
CA SER A 78 -26.32 -7.21 7.02
C SER A 78 -24.87 -7.40 7.51
N GLY A 79 -24.67 -7.57 8.82
CA GLY A 79 -23.36 -7.73 9.44
C GLY A 79 -23.32 -7.08 10.82
N PRO A 80 -22.18 -7.18 11.54
CA PRO A 80 -22.06 -6.66 12.90
C PRO A 80 -22.32 -5.16 13.02
N LEU A 81 -21.97 -4.42 11.98
CA LEU A 81 -22.05 -2.95 11.94
C LEU A 81 -23.31 -2.43 11.26
N SER A 82 -24.11 -3.28 10.62
CA SER A 82 -25.28 -2.86 9.82
C SER A 82 -26.37 -2.11 10.59
N LYS A 83 -26.37 -2.21 11.93
CA LYS A 83 -27.31 -1.46 12.79
C LYS A 83 -26.85 -0.03 13.08
N ILE A 84 -25.60 0.29 12.76
CA ILE A 84 -24.97 1.59 13.05
C ILE A 84 -24.80 2.39 11.75
N THR A 85 -24.86 1.71 10.59
CA THR A 85 -24.76 2.37 9.28
C THR A 85 -25.97 3.28 9.04
N THR A 86 -25.71 4.41 8.42
CA THR A 86 -26.74 5.34 7.95
C THR A 86 -27.41 4.84 6.68
N ASP A 87 -28.59 5.34 6.35
CA ASP A 87 -29.30 5.00 5.11
C ASP A 87 -28.44 5.29 3.87
N LYS A 88 -27.68 6.39 3.87
CA LYS A 88 -26.81 6.77 2.78
C LYS A 88 -25.64 5.79 2.61
N GLU A 89 -25.03 5.34 3.70
CA GLU A 89 -23.98 4.31 3.65
C GLU A 89 -24.55 3.00 3.10
N ASN A 90 -25.73 2.60 3.55
CA ASN A 90 -26.41 1.41 3.03
C ASN A 90 -26.70 1.52 1.52
N GLU A 91 -27.17 2.68 1.05
CA GLU A 91 -27.38 2.93 -0.38
C GLU A 91 -26.08 2.77 -1.21
N GLU A 92 -24.97 3.31 -0.72
CA GLU A 92 -23.66 3.19 -1.40
C GLU A 92 -23.14 1.74 -1.35
N ILE A 93 -23.27 1.06 -0.23
CA ILE A 93 -22.89 -0.36 -0.08
C ILE A 93 -23.72 -1.24 -1.02
N LEU A 94 -25.01 -1.01 -1.16
CA LEU A 94 -25.91 -1.78 -2.04
C LEU A 94 -25.53 -1.65 -3.51
N LYS A 95 -24.90 -0.56 -3.94
CA LYS A 95 -24.42 -0.38 -5.33
C LYS A 95 -23.31 -1.35 -5.71
N LEU A 96 -22.63 -1.94 -4.74
CA LEU A 96 -21.59 -2.95 -4.97
C LEU A 96 -22.17 -4.27 -5.49
N GLY A 97 -23.48 -4.50 -5.33
CA GLY A 97 -24.16 -5.73 -5.71
C GLY A 97 -24.12 -6.81 -4.64
N ASP A 98 -24.84 -7.91 -4.90
CA ASP A 98 -24.87 -9.05 -3.96
C ASP A 98 -23.47 -9.65 -3.75
N GLY A 99 -23.15 -10.00 -2.49
CA GLY A 99 -21.84 -10.50 -2.14
C GLY A 99 -21.40 -10.11 -0.73
N MET A 100 -20.11 -9.93 -0.55
CA MET A 100 -19.54 -9.45 0.69
C MET A 100 -18.58 -8.29 0.46
N LEU A 101 -18.70 -7.26 1.28
CA LEU A 101 -17.72 -6.19 1.41
C LEU A 101 -16.85 -6.48 2.62
N LEU A 102 -15.53 -6.60 2.40
CA LEU A 102 -14.52 -6.77 3.45
C LEU A 102 -13.65 -5.54 3.49
N PHE A 103 -13.41 -5.00 4.67
CA PHE A 103 -12.69 -3.73 4.77
C PHE A 103 -11.91 -3.57 6.08
N GLN A 104 -10.98 -2.63 6.04
CA GLN A 104 -10.18 -2.16 7.16
C GLN A 104 -10.20 -0.63 7.22
N SER A 105 -9.98 -0.06 8.40
CA SER A 105 -9.74 1.37 8.57
C SER A 105 -8.45 1.60 9.36
N GLY A 106 -7.63 2.53 8.92
CA GLY A 106 -6.31 2.83 9.49
C GLY A 106 -5.44 3.61 8.52
N ASN A 107 -4.15 3.50 8.68
CA ASN A 107 -3.16 4.12 7.80
C ASN A 107 -2.62 3.09 6.78
N MET A 108 -1.37 3.22 6.37
CA MET A 108 -0.79 2.39 5.31
C MET A 108 -0.70 0.90 5.66
N GLU A 109 -0.64 0.54 6.93
CA GLU A 109 -0.58 -0.84 7.43
C GLU A 109 -1.78 -1.70 7.00
N ILE A 110 -2.95 -1.09 6.80
CA ILE A 110 -4.17 -1.83 6.40
C ILE A 110 -4.05 -2.50 5.03
N TYR A 111 -3.18 -2.00 4.15
CA TYR A 111 -2.97 -2.61 2.83
C TYR A 111 -2.35 -4.00 2.93
N GLN A 112 -1.40 -4.19 3.85
CA GLN A 112 -0.77 -5.50 4.06
C GLN A 112 -1.80 -6.51 4.57
N VAL A 113 -2.61 -6.11 5.53
CA VAL A 113 -3.66 -6.96 6.10
C VAL A 113 -4.71 -7.32 5.06
N LEU A 114 -5.17 -6.35 4.26
CA LEU A 114 -6.13 -6.59 3.17
C LEU A 114 -5.55 -7.49 2.07
N ASP A 115 -4.26 -7.38 1.74
CA ASP A 115 -3.63 -8.26 0.76
C ASP A 115 -3.53 -9.70 1.26
N ILE A 116 -3.25 -9.91 2.55
CA ILE A 116 -3.28 -11.24 3.18
C ILE A 116 -4.66 -11.88 3.05
N ILE A 117 -5.72 -11.16 3.41
CA ILE A 117 -7.10 -11.65 3.28
C ILE A 117 -7.43 -11.96 1.82
N ARG A 118 -7.07 -11.07 0.91
CA ARG A 118 -7.31 -11.23 -0.51
C ARG A 118 -6.66 -12.50 -1.06
N ARG A 119 -5.43 -12.77 -0.67
CA ARG A 119 -4.70 -14.00 -1.06
C ARG A 119 -5.30 -15.27 -0.44
N GLU A 120 -5.87 -15.18 0.74
CA GLU A 120 -6.55 -16.31 1.40
C GLU A 120 -7.89 -16.64 0.71
N ILE A 121 -8.65 -15.62 0.29
CA ILE A 121 -9.98 -15.80 -0.31
C ILE A 121 -9.91 -16.23 -1.78
N PHE A 122 -8.95 -15.69 -2.54
CA PHE A 122 -8.88 -15.85 -3.99
C PHE A 122 -7.71 -16.72 -4.40
N THR A 123 -8.03 -17.78 -5.12
CA THR A 123 -6.99 -18.63 -5.73
C THR A 123 -6.46 -17.93 -6.99
N PRO A 124 -5.15 -17.68 -7.09
CA PRO A 124 -4.57 -17.14 -8.31
C PRO A 124 -4.82 -18.04 -9.51
N VAL A 125 -5.13 -17.47 -10.65
CA VAL A 125 -5.23 -18.24 -11.91
C VAL A 125 -3.85 -18.80 -12.28
N ASP A 126 -3.82 -20.02 -12.85
CA ASP A 126 -2.57 -20.67 -13.26
C ASP A 126 -2.04 -20.04 -14.56
N THR A 127 -1.31 -18.94 -14.40
CA THR A 127 -0.68 -18.18 -15.50
C THR A 127 0.53 -17.42 -15.01
N TYR A 128 1.31 -16.91 -15.96
CA TYR A 128 2.41 -15.97 -15.67
C TYR A 128 1.91 -14.54 -15.89
N SER A 129 2.00 -13.72 -14.84
CA SER A 129 1.66 -12.31 -14.88
C SER A 129 2.86 -11.45 -14.52
N PHE A 130 3.43 -10.80 -15.53
CA PHE A 130 4.56 -9.90 -15.35
C PHE A 130 4.06 -8.47 -15.14
N THR A 131 4.71 -7.74 -14.28
CA THR A 131 4.49 -6.30 -14.11
C THR A 131 5.78 -5.56 -13.82
N TRP A 132 5.85 -4.31 -14.27
CA TRP A 132 6.91 -3.39 -13.92
C TRP A 132 6.42 -2.47 -12.81
N ILE A 133 7.25 -2.26 -11.82
CA ILE A 133 7.03 -1.29 -10.74
C ILE A 133 7.99 -0.13 -10.96
N TYR A 134 7.46 1.09 -10.89
CA TYR A 134 8.18 2.34 -11.08
C TYR A 134 7.83 3.35 -10.01
N ASP A 135 8.48 4.50 -10.07
CA ASP A 135 8.20 5.65 -9.22
C ASP A 135 8.32 5.33 -7.73
N PHE A 136 9.35 4.57 -7.39
CA PHE A 136 9.70 4.33 -6.00
C PHE A 136 10.07 5.65 -5.30
N PRO A 137 9.71 5.82 -4.01
CA PRO A 137 10.22 6.93 -3.23
C PRO A 137 11.75 6.87 -3.18
N TYR A 138 12.40 8.02 -3.24
CA TYR A 138 13.86 8.10 -3.14
C TYR A 138 14.35 7.79 -1.73
N PHE A 139 13.57 8.23 -0.74
CA PHE A 139 13.78 7.97 0.69
C PHE A 139 12.54 7.33 1.30
N GLU A 140 12.76 6.57 2.35
CA GLU A 140 11.73 6.04 3.21
C GLU A 140 11.91 6.55 4.63
N VAL A 141 10.83 6.61 5.40
CA VAL A 141 10.88 6.98 6.81
C VAL A 141 10.80 5.69 7.63
N GLU A 142 11.90 5.31 8.25
CA GLU A 142 11.95 4.17 9.16
C GLU A 142 12.24 4.67 10.58
N ASN A 143 11.37 4.32 11.54
CA ASN A 143 11.47 4.75 12.94
C ASN A 143 11.56 6.28 13.14
N GLY A 144 11.02 7.07 12.21
CA GLY A 144 11.06 8.54 12.24
C GLY A 144 12.34 9.15 11.66
N GLU A 145 13.25 8.33 11.16
CA GLU A 145 14.46 8.76 10.45
C GLU A 145 14.31 8.52 8.94
N ILE A 146 14.84 9.45 8.15
CA ILE A 146 14.87 9.33 6.69
C ILE A 146 16.00 8.36 6.33
N GLN A 147 15.63 7.29 5.63
CA GLN A 147 16.56 6.27 5.14
C GLN A 147 16.50 6.21 3.60
N PRO A 148 17.64 6.00 2.93
CA PRO A 148 17.64 5.78 1.49
C PRO A 148 16.94 4.47 1.14
N SER A 149 15.98 4.52 0.23
CA SER A 149 15.24 3.31 -0.21
C SER A 149 16.03 2.44 -1.19
N HIS A 150 17.04 3.01 -1.85
CA HIS A 150 17.77 2.36 -2.93
C HIS A 150 19.26 2.59 -2.84
N HIS A 151 20.01 2.00 -3.79
CA HIS A 151 21.46 2.19 -3.92
C HIS A 151 21.82 3.67 -4.16
N PRO A 152 22.87 4.22 -3.52
CA PRO A 152 23.22 5.66 -3.58
C PRO A 152 23.57 6.20 -4.97
N PHE A 153 23.75 5.33 -5.96
CA PHE A 153 24.04 5.73 -7.33
C PHE A 153 22.78 5.75 -8.22
N THR A 154 21.61 5.51 -7.65
CA THR A 154 20.32 5.63 -8.34
C THR A 154 20.01 7.10 -8.60
N SER A 155 19.63 7.44 -9.84
CA SER A 155 19.26 8.81 -10.19
C SER A 155 17.88 9.17 -9.66
N PRO A 156 17.70 10.38 -9.10
CA PRO A 156 16.36 10.92 -8.89
C PRO A 156 15.70 11.17 -10.26
N LYS A 157 14.38 11.02 -10.32
CA LYS A 157 13.57 11.22 -11.53
C LYS A 157 13.58 12.68 -11.98
N ASP A 158 13.56 13.60 -11.03
CA ASP A 158 13.63 15.04 -11.22
C ASP A 158 14.71 15.60 -10.31
N THR A 159 15.83 16.01 -10.89
CA THR A 159 16.99 16.51 -10.14
C THR A 159 16.75 17.88 -9.52
N GLU A 160 15.94 18.74 -10.13
CA GLU A 160 15.60 20.05 -9.59
C GLU A 160 14.72 19.90 -8.36
N ASN A 161 13.64 19.14 -8.47
CA ASN A 161 12.75 18.85 -7.36
C ASN A 161 13.46 18.08 -6.23
N PHE A 162 14.39 17.20 -6.56
CA PHE A 162 15.20 16.47 -5.58
C PHE A 162 16.03 17.41 -4.68
N ILE A 163 16.56 18.50 -5.24
CA ILE A 163 17.35 19.49 -4.50
C ILE A 163 16.44 20.31 -3.57
N GLU A 164 15.24 20.69 -4.05
CA GLU A 164 14.30 21.53 -3.32
C GLU A 164 13.51 20.76 -2.26
N ASP A 165 13.03 19.57 -2.59
CA ASP A 165 12.19 18.72 -1.72
C ASP A 165 12.59 17.24 -1.84
N PRO A 166 13.73 16.85 -1.25
CA PRO A 166 14.24 15.48 -1.35
C PRO A 166 13.31 14.42 -0.73
N ASN A 167 12.50 14.80 0.26
CA ASN A 167 11.63 13.86 0.97
C ASN A 167 10.47 13.36 0.10
N ASN A 168 10.07 14.14 -0.90
CA ASN A 168 9.03 13.77 -1.85
C ASN A 168 9.58 13.36 -3.23
N ALA A 169 10.91 13.21 -3.34
CA ALA A 169 11.54 12.81 -4.59
C ALA A 169 11.28 11.33 -4.90
N THR A 170 11.18 11.02 -6.19
CA THR A 170 11.08 9.66 -6.72
C THR A 170 12.40 9.24 -7.37
N ALA A 171 12.69 7.94 -7.29
CA ALA A 171 13.88 7.33 -7.89
C ALA A 171 13.59 6.81 -9.30
N LEU A 172 14.58 6.91 -10.20
CA LEU A 172 14.61 6.17 -11.47
C LEU A 172 15.04 4.73 -11.21
N HIS A 173 14.25 4.05 -10.41
CA HIS A 173 14.38 2.65 -10.07
C HIS A 173 13.18 1.87 -10.62
N TYR A 174 13.40 0.61 -10.95
CA TYR A 174 12.36 -0.26 -11.46
C TYR A 174 12.56 -1.70 -11.02
N ASP A 175 11.46 -2.40 -10.77
CA ASP A 175 11.44 -3.84 -10.52
C ASP A 175 10.60 -4.53 -11.58
N LEU A 176 11.07 -5.70 -12.01
CA LEU A 176 10.27 -6.66 -12.76
C LEU A 176 9.74 -7.72 -11.80
N VAL A 177 8.43 -7.78 -11.67
CA VAL A 177 7.74 -8.70 -10.78
C VAL A 177 6.98 -9.74 -11.58
N LEU A 178 7.10 -11.01 -11.18
CA LEU A 178 6.33 -12.13 -11.70
C LEU A 178 5.55 -12.78 -10.57
N ASN A 179 4.23 -12.80 -10.67
CA ASN A 179 3.36 -13.52 -9.75
C ASN A 179 3.63 -13.19 -8.26
N GLY A 180 3.90 -11.92 -7.95
CA GLY A 180 4.20 -11.47 -6.60
C GLY A 180 5.65 -11.66 -6.14
N SER A 181 6.54 -12.09 -7.04
CA SER A 181 7.97 -12.25 -6.75
C SER A 181 8.80 -11.36 -7.66
N GLU A 182 9.75 -10.63 -7.10
CA GLU A 182 10.73 -9.86 -7.85
C GLU A 182 11.66 -10.82 -8.62
N LEU A 183 11.73 -10.66 -9.94
CA LEU A 183 12.66 -11.38 -10.81
C LEU A 183 13.98 -10.64 -10.97
N GLY A 184 13.95 -9.35 -10.89
CA GLY A 184 15.12 -8.50 -11.02
C GLY A 184 14.75 -7.03 -10.94
N SER A 185 15.74 -6.22 -10.64
CA SER A 185 15.61 -4.77 -10.48
C SER A 185 16.75 -4.04 -11.18
N GLY A 186 16.55 -2.76 -11.36
CA GLY A 186 17.58 -1.89 -11.93
C GLY A 186 17.27 -0.42 -11.74
N SER A 187 18.23 0.41 -12.06
CA SER A 187 18.06 1.86 -11.98
C SER A 187 18.87 2.58 -13.03
N GLN A 188 18.40 3.75 -13.41
CA GLN A 188 19.25 4.72 -14.09
C GLN A 188 20.26 5.28 -13.08
N ARG A 189 21.53 5.38 -13.48
CA ARG A 189 22.59 5.88 -12.60
C ARG A 189 22.72 7.39 -12.71
N ILE A 190 23.13 8.02 -11.61
CA ILE A 190 23.51 9.43 -11.59
C ILE A 190 24.73 9.61 -12.48
N ASN A 191 24.68 10.64 -13.33
CA ASN A 191 25.76 11.01 -14.26
C ASN A 191 26.29 12.43 -14.02
N SER A 192 25.85 13.08 -12.93
CA SER A 192 26.29 14.41 -12.49
C SER A 192 27.05 14.29 -11.17
N PRO A 193 28.33 14.71 -11.12
CA PRO A 193 29.10 14.74 -9.88
C PRO A 193 28.42 15.53 -8.76
N ASP A 194 27.82 16.67 -9.07
CA ASP A 194 27.16 17.53 -8.08
C ASP A 194 25.93 16.82 -7.45
N ILE A 195 25.12 16.16 -8.28
CA ILE A 195 23.96 15.38 -7.77
C ILE A 195 24.45 14.19 -6.97
N GLN A 196 25.49 13.49 -7.44
CA GLN A 196 26.04 12.34 -6.72
C GLN A 196 26.57 12.75 -5.33
N ARG A 197 27.31 13.84 -5.26
CA ARG A 197 27.81 14.39 -3.98
C ARG A 197 26.63 14.72 -3.05
N LYS A 198 25.63 15.40 -3.57
CA LYS A 198 24.41 15.75 -2.80
C LYS A 198 23.70 14.54 -2.25
N VAL A 199 23.53 13.48 -3.03
CA VAL A 199 22.94 12.22 -2.58
C VAL A 199 23.74 11.60 -1.43
N LEU A 200 25.07 11.56 -1.56
CA LEU A 200 25.95 10.99 -0.53
C LEU A 200 25.93 11.81 0.78
N GLU A 201 25.88 13.13 0.69
CA GLU A 201 25.68 14.03 1.83
C GLU A 201 24.36 13.72 2.57
N MET A 202 23.26 13.54 1.81
CA MET A 202 21.95 13.20 2.37
C MET A 202 21.92 11.80 2.98
N TRP A 203 22.80 10.91 2.55
CA TRP A 203 23.06 9.63 3.20
C TRP A 203 23.86 9.75 4.50
N GLY A 204 24.21 10.98 4.93
CA GLY A 204 24.94 11.25 6.14
C GLY A 204 26.45 11.06 6.05
N LEU A 205 27.02 10.98 4.84
CA LEU A 205 28.47 10.94 4.66
C LEU A 205 29.05 12.35 4.75
N SER A 206 30.16 12.46 5.48
CA SER A 206 30.94 13.70 5.53
C SER A 206 31.72 13.90 4.22
N ASP A 207 32.16 15.14 3.95
CA ASP A 207 33.01 15.43 2.79
C ASP A 207 34.28 14.58 2.76
N ASP A 208 34.90 14.35 3.92
CA ASP A 208 36.07 13.48 4.03
C ASP A 208 35.75 12.02 3.69
N ASP A 209 34.59 11.51 4.10
CA ASP A 209 34.15 10.15 3.73
C ASP A 209 33.87 10.06 2.24
N ILE A 210 33.22 11.07 1.67
CA ILE A 210 32.93 11.14 0.24
C ILE A 210 34.23 11.13 -0.56
N GLU A 211 35.18 11.99 -0.23
CA GLU A 211 36.44 12.10 -0.92
C GLU A 211 37.28 10.81 -0.80
N ASN A 212 37.41 10.27 0.41
CA ASN A 212 38.23 9.08 0.64
C ASN A 212 37.65 7.79 0.02
N ARG A 213 36.32 7.67 -0.04
CA ARG A 213 35.64 6.43 -0.49
C ARG A 213 35.16 6.50 -1.93
N PHE A 214 34.78 7.67 -2.39
CA PHE A 214 34.11 7.88 -3.69
C PHE A 214 34.73 8.98 -4.55
N GLY A 215 35.79 9.70 -4.09
CA GLY A 215 36.43 10.78 -4.83
C GLY A 215 36.83 10.34 -6.25
N TRP A 216 37.45 9.18 -6.41
CA TRP A 216 37.83 8.59 -7.71
C TRP A 216 36.63 8.30 -8.64
N PHE A 217 35.42 8.24 -8.10
CA PHE A 217 34.21 7.94 -8.86
C PHE A 217 33.42 9.21 -9.22
N ILE A 218 33.60 10.29 -8.44
CA ILE A 218 32.86 11.55 -8.62
C ILE A 218 33.62 12.51 -9.57
N GLU A 219 34.93 12.30 -9.78
CA GLU A 219 35.74 13.04 -10.76
C GLU A 219 35.29 12.70 -12.22
#